data_0cbc13d60c681620316fa0cdf8815a72
#
_entry.id   0cbc13d60c681620316fa0cdf8815a72
#
_cell.length_a   1.000
_cell.length_b   1.000
_cell.length_c   1.000
_cell.angle_alpha   90.00
_cell.angle_beta   90.00
_cell.angle_gamma   90.00
#
_symmetry.space_group_name_H-M   'P 1'
#
loop_
_entity.id
_entity.type
_entity.pdbx_description
1 polymer ?
#
loop_
_entity_poly.entity_id
_entity_poly.type
_entity_poly.pdbx_seq_one_letter_code
_entity_poly.pdbx_strand_id
1 'polypeptide(L)'
;TYAFRSLLDAGAEVAFGSDWTVAPLNPFKGIWAAVTRRTLDGANPGGWQPQEKVSLQAALRAYTCTAARAGFAEGFSGSLTAGKVADFVVLEEDLFSVPETELDSVCVSRTFVQGEEVYRKGSWSGGAEV
;
A
#
# COMPACT_ATOMS: atom_id res chain seq x y z
N THR A 1 -1.98 -7.19 19.39
CA THR A 1 -2.58 -6.14 18.54
C THR A 1 -1.87 -6.14 17.18
N TYR A 2 -2.64 -6.04 16.10
CA TYR A 2 -2.13 -6.09 14.72
C TYR A 2 -1.32 -7.35 14.40
N ALA A 3 -1.86 -8.52 14.73
CA ALA A 3 -1.24 -9.83 14.50
C ALA A 3 -1.40 -10.26 13.03
N PHE A 4 -0.90 -9.44 12.10
CA PHE A 4 -1.13 -9.61 10.66
C PHE A 4 -0.55 -10.91 10.12
N ARG A 5 0.68 -11.25 10.51
CA ARG A 5 1.35 -12.47 10.10
C ARG A 5 0.61 -13.70 10.62
N SER A 6 0.28 -13.70 11.91
CA SER A 6 -0.48 -14.78 12.54
C SER A 6 -1.84 -15.01 11.87
N LEU A 7 -2.54 -13.93 11.48
CA LEU A 7 -3.81 -14.03 10.76
C LEU A 7 -3.62 -14.64 9.36
N LEU A 8 -2.63 -14.17 8.62
CA LEU A 8 -2.32 -14.71 7.28
C LEU A 8 -1.93 -16.19 7.35
N ASP A 9 -1.10 -16.58 8.32
CA ASP A 9 -0.67 -17.97 8.53
C ASP A 9 -1.84 -18.88 8.94
N ALA A 10 -2.86 -18.33 9.60
CA ALA A 10 -4.12 -19.01 9.90
C ALA A 10 -5.09 -19.07 8.70
N GLY A 11 -4.70 -18.55 7.53
CA GLY A 11 -5.51 -18.55 6.31
C GLY A 11 -6.54 -17.44 6.22
N ALA A 12 -6.47 -16.41 7.09
CA ALA A 12 -7.35 -15.26 7.01
C ALA A 12 -6.97 -14.35 5.82
N GLU A 13 -7.97 -13.78 5.17
CA GLU A 13 -7.76 -12.69 4.21
C GLU A 13 -7.72 -11.36 4.95
N VAL A 14 -6.57 -10.68 4.86
CA VAL A 14 -6.34 -9.40 5.54
C VAL A 14 -6.40 -8.27 4.52
N ALA A 15 -7.31 -7.32 4.70
CA ALA A 15 -7.40 -6.09 3.91
C ALA A 15 -6.80 -4.92 4.69
N PHE A 16 -6.06 -4.05 3.99
CA PHE A 16 -5.48 -2.84 4.56
C PHE A 16 -6.17 -1.59 4.03
N GLY A 17 -6.15 -0.55 4.85
CA GLY A 17 -6.59 0.80 4.53
C GLY A 17 -6.01 1.79 5.54
N SER A 18 -6.08 3.09 5.23
CA SER A 18 -5.57 4.15 6.11
C SER A 18 -6.57 4.60 7.16
N ASP A 19 -7.86 4.31 6.95
CA ASP A 19 -8.94 4.89 7.76
C ASP A 19 -8.77 6.42 7.91
N TRP A 20 -8.53 7.08 6.74
CA TRP A 20 -8.35 8.53 6.72
C TRP A 20 -9.51 9.21 7.50
N THR A 21 -9.22 10.03 8.46
CA THR A 21 -8.02 10.82 8.84
C THR A 21 -7.16 10.20 9.95
N VAL A 22 -7.37 8.94 10.29
CA VAL A 22 -6.62 8.23 11.36
C VAL A 22 -5.17 8.02 10.97
N ALA A 23 -4.92 7.63 9.72
CA ALA A 23 -3.58 7.53 9.17
C ALA A 23 -3.46 8.31 7.85
N PRO A 24 -2.23 8.63 7.39
CA PRO A 24 -2.02 9.30 6.12
C PRO A 24 -2.61 8.53 4.94
N LEU A 25 -3.12 9.27 3.93
CA LEU A 25 -3.68 8.69 2.70
C LEU A 25 -2.65 7.88 1.91
N ASN A 26 -1.36 8.25 1.99
CA ASN A 26 -0.30 7.58 1.24
C ASN A 26 -0.16 6.11 1.69
N PRO A 27 -0.52 5.13 0.82
CA PRO A 27 -0.50 3.72 1.19
C PRO A 27 0.90 3.17 1.43
N PHE A 28 1.97 3.80 0.89
CA PHE A 28 3.34 3.34 1.10
C PHE A 28 3.79 3.46 2.55
N LYS A 29 3.27 4.43 3.31
CA LYS A 29 3.50 4.51 4.75
C LYS A 29 2.89 3.32 5.50
N GLY A 30 1.70 2.89 5.11
CA GLY A 30 1.05 1.71 5.67
C GLY A 30 1.74 0.40 5.26
N ILE A 31 2.16 0.30 4.01
CA ILE A 31 2.97 -0.84 3.49
C ILE A 31 4.28 -0.93 4.27
N TRP A 32 5.01 0.18 4.39
CA TRP A 32 6.25 0.26 5.17
C TRP A 32 6.03 -0.19 6.64
N ALA A 33 4.97 0.31 7.27
CA ALA A 33 4.64 -0.06 8.65
C ALA A 33 4.31 -1.56 8.79
N ALA A 34 3.59 -2.15 7.83
CA ALA A 34 3.26 -3.57 7.84
C ALA A 34 4.49 -4.47 7.63
N VAL A 35 5.42 -4.06 6.76
CA VAL A 35 6.64 -4.81 6.41
C VAL A 35 7.71 -4.66 7.50
N THR A 36 7.91 -3.45 8.04
CA THR A 36 8.99 -3.18 8.99
C THR A 36 8.55 -3.26 10.45
N ARG A 37 7.27 -3.04 10.74
CA ARG A 37 6.71 -2.88 12.10
C ARG A 37 7.34 -1.73 12.88
N ARG A 38 7.93 -0.76 12.17
CA ARG A 38 8.51 0.45 12.75
C ARG A 38 7.47 1.55 12.92
N THR A 39 7.77 2.48 13.80
CA THR A 39 7.03 3.72 13.98
C THR A 39 7.79 4.88 13.35
N LEU A 40 7.08 5.87 12.83
CA LEU A 40 7.68 7.03 12.13
C LEU A 40 8.58 7.89 13.03
N ASP A 41 8.39 7.80 14.36
CA ASP A 41 9.25 8.47 15.35
C ASP A 41 10.60 7.77 15.58
N GLY A 42 10.82 6.61 14.94
CA GLY A 42 12.06 5.82 15.07
C GLY A 42 12.23 5.09 16.41
N ALA A 43 11.23 5.12 17.30
CA ALA A 43 11.33 4.52 18.64
C ALA A 43 11.53 3.00 18.61
N ASN A 44 11.13 2.33 17.53
CA ASN A 44 11.22 0.88 17.37
C ASN A 44 12.06 0.49 16.14
N PRO A 45 13.39 0.65 16.15
CA PRO A 45 14.24 0.39 14.98
C PRO A 45 14.23 -1.08 14.52
N GLY A 46 13.97 -2.04 15.41
CA GLY A 46 13.79 -3.46 15.10
C GLY A 46 12.37 -3.84 14.66
N GLY A 47 11.43 -2.92 14.82
CA GLY A 47 10.00 -3.15 14.65
C GLY A 47 9.32 -3.66 15.92
N TRP A 48 8.11 -3.18 16.18
CA TRP A 48 7.29 -3.65 17.31
C TRP A 48 6.67 -5.02 16.99
N GLN A 49 6.90 -6.01 17.82
CA GLN A 49 6.53 -7.42 17.56
C GLN A 49 6.97 -7.87 16.14
N PRO A 50 8.28 -7.97 15.89
CA PRO A 50 8.82 -8.20 14.56
C PRO A 50 8.41 -9.54 13.94
N GLN A 51 7.93 -10.50 14.73
CA GLN A 51 7.36 -11.77 14.26
C GLN A 51 6.05 -11.57 13.47
N GLU A 52 5.40 -10.43 13.62
CA GLU A 52 4.17 -10.08 12.91
C GLU A 52 4.42 -9.26 11.62
N LYS A 53 5.66 -9.13 11.18
CA LYS A 53 6.01 -8.57 9.88
C LYS A 53 5.37 -9.39 8.77
N VAL A 54 4.86 -8.72 7.76
CA VAL A 54 4.37 -9.36 6.54
C VAL A 54 5.32 -9.08 5.38
N SER A 55 5.31 -9.92 4.35
CA SER A 55 6.09 -9.65 3.14
C SER A 55 5.51 -8.45 2.38
N LEU A 56 6.35 -7.77 1.60
CA LEU A 56 5.91 -6.69 0.69
C LEU A 56 4.78 -7.17 -0.23
N GLN A 57 4.89 -8.37 -0.78
CA GLN A 57 3.85 -8.95 -1.63
C GLN A 57 2.51 -9.11 -0.88
N ALA A 58 2.55 -9.58 0.37
CA ALA A 58 1.35 -9.71 1.19
C ALA A 58 0.72 -8.35 1.50
N ALA A 59 1.54 -7.34 1.83
CA ALA A 59 1.07 -5.97 2.06
C ALA A 59 0.43 -5.35 0.82
N LEU A 60 1.05 -5.48 -0.35
CA LEU A 60 0.50 -5.02 -1.63
C LEU A 60 -0.84 -5.69 -1.94
N ARG A 61 -0.92 -7.03 -1.77
CA ARG A 61 -2.16 -7.77 -1.95
C ARG A 61 -3.25 -7.28 -1.01
N ALA A 62 -2.90 -6.99 0.25
CA ALA A 62 -3.84 -6.48 1.25
C ALA A 62 -4.41 -5.10 0.89
N TYR A 63 -3.60 -4.21 0.28
CA TYR A 63 -4.03 -2.90 -0.19
C TYR A 63 -4.76 -2.93 -1.55
N THR A 64 -4.71 -4.02 -2.29
CA THR A 64 -5.28 -4.12 -3.64
C THR A 64 -6.35 -5.20 -3.73
N CYS A 65 -5.96 -6.43 -4.05
CA CYS A 65 -6.88 -7.54 -4.30
C CYS A 65 -7.79 -7.84 -3.11
N THR A 66 -7.22 -7.91 -1.90
CA THR A 66 -8.00 -8.26 -0.71
C THR A 66 -8.87 -7.08 -0.25
N ALA A 67 -8.39 -5.82 -0.41
CA ALA A 67 -9.22 -4.64 -0.16
C ALA A 67 -10.42 -4.57 -1.11
N ALA A 68 -10.21 -4.84 -2.41
CA ALA A 68 -11.31 -4.91 -3.38
C ALA A 68 -12.33 -6.00 -3.00
N ARG A 69 -11.84 -7.18 -2.59
CA ARG A 69 -12.71 -8.28 -2.14
C ARG A 69 -13.50 -7.94 -0.88
N ALA A 70 -12.88 -7.26 0.09
CA ALA A 70 -13.57 -6.79 1.28
C ALA A 70 -14.70 -5.79 0.95
N GLY A 71 -14.55 -5.05 -0.15
CA GLY A 71 -15.56 -4.13 -0.70
C GLY A 71 -16.50 -4.76 -1.72
N PHE A 72 -16.44 -6.09 -1.95
CA PHE A 72 -17.22 -6.80 -2.99
C PHE A 72 -16.99 -6.26 -4.40
N ALA A 73 -15.79 -5.74 -4.67
CA ALA A 73 -15.40 -5.10 -5.92
C ALA A 73 -14.40 -5.95 -6.74
N GLU A 74 -14.05 -7.15 -6.29
CA GLU A 74 -13.04 -8.01 -6.90
C GLU A 74 -13.38 -8.44 -8.32
N GLY A 75 -14.65 -8.39 -8.70
CA GLY A 75 -15.11 -8.69 -10.06
C GLY A 75 -14.67 -7.65 -11.09
N PHE A 76 -14.44 -6.39 -10.66
CA PHE A 76 -14.12 -5.30 -11.58
C PHE A 76 -12.90 -4.47 -11.19
N SER A 77 -12.31 -4.63 -9.99
CA SER A 77 -11.12 -3.88 -9.55
C SER A 77 -10.14 -4.73 -8.74
N GLY A 78 -9.10 -4.11 -8.17
CA GLY A 78 -8.13 -4.72 -7.28
C GLY A 78 -7.00 -5.50 -7.94
N SER A 79 -7.01 -5.66 -9.27
CA SER A 79 -5.92 -6.30 -10.02
C SER A 79 -5.88 -5.83 -11.47
N LEU A 80 -4.68 -5.82 -12.06
CA LEU A 80 -4.46 -5.52 -13.48
C LEU A 80 -4.73 -6.76 -14.34
N THR A 81 -6.01 -7.14 -14.42
CA THR A 81 -6.49 -8.29 -15.20
C THR A 81 -7.39 -7.77 -16.32
N ALA A 82 -7.27 -8.35 -17.52
CA ALA A 82 -8.12 -7.99 -18.65
C ALA A 82 -9.61 -8.08 -18.28
N GLY A 83 -10.37 -7.05 -18.63
CA GLY A 83 -11.81 -6.93 -18.30
C GLY A 83 -12.10 -6.20 -16.99
N LYS A 84 -11.09 -5.85 -16.19
CA LYS A 84 -11.25 -4.97 -15.02
C LYS A 84 -10.95 -3.52 -15.36
N VAL A 85 -11.35 -2.62 -14.45
CA VAL A 85 -11.05 -1.19 -14.58
C VAL A 85 -9.53 -0.96 -14.57
N ALA A 86 -9.09 -0.03 -15.39
CA ALA A 86 -7.68 0.33 -15.48
C ALA A 86 -7.32 1.39 -14.42
N ASP A 87 -7.41 0.98 -13.14
CA ASP A 87 -7.00 1.76 -11.98
C ASP A 87 -5.61 1.29 -11.56
N PHE A 88 -4.58 2.10 -11.77
CA PHE A 88 -3.21 1.74 -11.42
C PHE A 88 -2.32 2.96 -11.22
N VAL A 89 -1.21 2.75 -10.56
CA VAL A 89 -0.13 3.73 -10.42
C VAL A 89 1.13 3.24 -11.13
N VAL A 90 1.91 4.18 -11.64
CA VAL A 90 3.27 3.94 -12.14
C VAL A 90 4.23 4.53 -11.12
N LEU A 91 5.15 3.72 -10.65
CA LEU A 91 6.17 4.12 -9.67
C LEU A 91 7.44 4.58 -10.40
N GLU A 92 8.27 5.38 -9.73
CA GLU A 92 9.56 5.81 -10.26
C GLU A 92 10.61 4.71 -10.23
N GLU A 93 10.44 3.73 -9.36
CA GLU A 93 11.38 2.64 -9.14
C GLU A 93 10.67 1.31 -8.90
N ASP A 94 11.36 0.22 -9.12
CA ASP A 94 10.84 -1.13 -8.83
C ASP A 94 10.77 -1.32 -7.31
N LEU A 95 9.55 -1.44 -6.81
CA LEU A 95 9.25 -1.58 -5.39
C LEU A 95 9.96 -2.77 -4.72
N PHE A 96 10.22 -3.84 -5.47
CA PHE A 96 10.93 -5.02 -4.98
C PHE A 96 12.45 -4.85 -4.94
N SER A 97 12.97 -3.79 -5.55
CA SER A 97 14.38 -3.40 -5.50
C SER A 97 14.67 -2.36 -4.41
N VAL A 98 13.63 -1.73 -3.86
CA VAL A 98 13.76 -0.74 -2.78
C VAL A 98 14.00 -1.46 -1.45
N PRO A 99 14.96 -1.01 -0.61
CA PRO A 99 15.10 -1.52 0.75
C PRO A 99 13.81 -1.37 1.54
N GLU A 100 13.44 -2.38 2.33
CA GLU A 100 12.20 -2.36 3.13
C GLU A 100 12.08 -1.12 4.03
N THR A 101 13.22 -0.59 4.47
CA THR A 101 13.30 0.59 5.34
C THR A 101 12.99 1.91 4.62
N GLU A 102 12.94 1.91 3.29
CA GLU A 102 12.76 3.08 2.42
C GLU A 102 11.44 3.05 1.65
N LEU A 103 10.60 2.02 1.87
CA LEU A 103 9.32 1.86 1.18
C LEU A 103 8.34 3.03 1.39
N ASP A 104 8.45 3.75 2.51
CA ASP A 104 7.61 4.92 2.81
C ASP A 104 7.97 6.16 1.97
N SER A 105 9.14 6.17 1.34
CA SER A 105 9.63 7.25 0.48
C SER A 105 9.38 7.01 -1.02
N VAL A 106 8.82 5.87 -1.39
CA VAL A 106 8.52 5.55 -2.79
C VAL A 106 7.58 6.56 -3.40
N CYS A 107 7.94 7.03 -4.60
CA CYS A 107 7.20 8.05 -5.33
C CYS A 107 6.36 7.47 -6.45
N VAL A 108 5.11 7.94 -6.54
CA VAL A 108 4.24 7.71 -7.69
C VAL A 108 4.59 8.71 -8.78
N SER A 109 4.91 8.23 -9.99
CA SER A 109 5.13 9.09 -11.16
C SER A 109 3.83 9.42 -11.88
N ARG A 110 2.89 8.48 -11.95
CA ARG A 110 1.56 8.67 -12.58
C ARG A 110 0.49 7.85 -11.87
N THR A 111 -0.75 8.36 -11.92
CA THR A 111 -1.93 7.63 -11.45
C THR A 111 -2.98 7.62 -12.57
N PHE A 112 -3.57 6.46 -12.79
CA PHE A 112 -4.65 6.25 -13.75
C PHE A 112 -5.89 5.77 -13.02
N VAL A 113 -7.04 6.37 -13.39
CA VAL A 113 -8.37 5.96 -12.92
C VAL A 113 -9.24 5.71 -14.15
N GLN A 114 -9.79 4.51 -14.26
CA GLN A 114 -10.58 4.07 -15.43
C GLN A 114 -9.84 4.27 -16.77
N GLY A 115 -8.51 4.15 -16.75
CA GLY A 115 -7.65 4.32 -17.92
C GLY A 115 -7.29 5.78 -18.24
N GLU A 116 -7.83 6.75 -17.51
CA GLU A 116 -7.48 8.17 -17.67
C GLU A 116 -6.37 8.56 -16.69
N GLU A 117 -5.34 9.27 -17.20
CA GLU A 117 -4.27 9.80 -16.36
C GLU A 117 -4.79 10.97 -15.53
N VAL A 118 -4.92 10.76 -14.21
CA VAL A 118 -5.42 11.78 -13.26
C VAL A 118 -4.31 12.48 -12.47
N TYR A 119 -3.11 11.93 -12.48
CA TYR A 119 -1.94 12.52 -11.82
C TYR A 119 -0.66 12.20 -12.60
N ARG A 120 0.21 13.20 -12.70
CA ARG A 120 1.59 13.08 -13.19
C ARG A 120 2.51 13.93 -12.33
N LYS A 121 3.58 13.35 -11.82
CA LYS A 121 4.58 14.07 -11.03
C LYS A 121 5.15 15.25 -11.83
N GLY A 122 5.20 16.42 -11.22
CA GLY A 122 5.72 17.65 -11.86
C GLY A 122 4.74 18.39 -12.77
N SER A 123 3.53 17.86 -13.01
CA SER A 123 2.52 18.56 -13.82
C SER A 123 1.60 19.47 -13.01
N TRP A 124 1.63 19.36 -11.68
CA TRP A 124 0.77 20.17 -10.81
C TRP A 124 1.55 21.34 -10.20
N SER A 125 1.27 22.55 -10.68
CA SER A 125 1.91 23.78 -10.22
C SER A 125 1.10 24.55 -9.16
N GLY A 126 0.16 23.88 -8.49
CA GLY A 126 -0.69 24.55 -7.52
C GLY A 126 -1.23 23.66 -6.43
N GLY A 127 -0.81 23.90 -5.20
CA GLY A 127 -1.47 23.43 -4.00
C GLY A 127 -0.55 22.68 -3.02
N ALA A 128 -0.61 23.12 -1.79
CA ALA A 128 0.19 22.68 -0.65
C ALA A 128 0.19 21.16 -0.45
N GLU A 129 1.33 20.66 -0.02
CA GLU A 129 1.48 19.34 0.59
C GLU A 129 0.47 19.19 1.75
N VAL A 130 -0.33 18.13 1.70
CA VAL A 130 -1.22 17.71 2.78
C VAL A 130 -0.63 16.46 3.43
#